data_243952315ec16f765ff37bbf60969e4b
#
_entry.id   243952315ec16f765ff37bbf60969e4b
#
_cell.length_a   1.000
_cell.length_b   1.000
_cell.length_c   1.000
_cell.angle_alpha   90.00
_cell.angle_beta   90.00
_cell.angle_gamma   90.00
#
_symmetry.space_group_name_H-M   'P 1'
#
loop_
_entity.id
_entity.type
_entity.pdbx_description
1 polymer ?
#
loop_
_entity_poly.entity_id
_entity_poly.type
_entity_poly.pdbx_seq_one_letter_code
_entity_poly.pdbx_strand_id
1 'polypeptide(L)'
;EAVIRMADGGEMRLSLFDDEAPITVNNFVFLANQGFYDGTTFHRVLADFMAQGGDPAGTGSGGPGYTFEDELDTGFSFDRRGLLAMANAGPGTNGSQFFITFVATPHLDGLHTIFGELIEGDDVLSGLTLRDPDTATEPGDVIDEIVIVER
;
A
#
# COMPACT_ATOMS: atom_id res chain seq x y z
N GLU A 1 1.77 -11.24 8.72
CA GLU A 1 0.58 -10.44 8.39
C GLU A 1 0.74 -9.00 8.84
N ALA A 2 0.05 -8.11 8.17
CA ALA A 2 -0.04 -6.71 8.58
C ALA A 2 -1.48 -6.35 8.83
N VAL A 3 -1.74 -5.50 9.84
CA VAL A 3 -3.06 -4.94 10.11
C VAL A 3 -2.95 -3.43 9.96
N ILE A 4 -3.66 -2.88 8.97
CA ILE A 4 -3.78 -1.43 8.81
C ILE A 4 -4.98 -0.99 9.63
N ARG A 5 -4.73 -0.21 10.68
CA ARG A 5 -5.77 0.36 11.54
C ARG A 5 -6.03 1.79 11.12
N MET A 6 -7.26 2.04 10.72
CA MET A 6 -7.69 3.38 10.34
C MET A 6 -8.07 4.20 11.57
N ALA A 7 -7.92 5.51 11.49
CA ALA A 7 -8.26 6.42 12.58
C ALA A 7 -9.73 6.34 13.00
N ASP A 8 -10.61 5.94 12.09
CA ASP A 8 -12.04 5.76 12.36
C ASP A 8 -12.38 4.41 13.03
N GLY A 9 -11.39 3.55 13.25
CA GLY A 9 -11.53 2.24 13.88
C GLY A 9 -11.62 1.07 12.90
N GLY A 10 -11.70 1.31 11.60
CA GLY A 10 -11.70 0.24 10.60
C GLY A 10 -10.35 -0.45 10.52
N GLU A 11 -10.36 -1.75 10.21
CA GLU A 11 -9.13 -2.53 10.09
C GLU A 11 -9.11 -3.34 8.80
N MET A 12 -7.93 -3.36 8.17
CA MET A 12 -7.66 -4.23 7.02
C MET A 12 -6.48 -5.15 7.38
N ARG A 13 -6.67 -6.45 7.19
CA ARG A 13 -5.63 -7.44 7.45
C ARG A 13 -5.09 -7.96 6.13
N LEU A 14 -3.77 -7.99 6.00
CA LEU A 14 -3.09 -8.40 4.78
C LEU A 14 -2.09 -9.51 5.07
N SER A 15 -2.06 -10.52 4.19
CA SER A 15 -0.99 -11.51 4.16
C SER A 15 0.19 -10.91 3.39
N LEU A 16 1.40 -11.09 3.89
CA LEU A 16 2.62 -10.58 3.24
C LEU A 16 3.35 -11.72 2.58
N PHE A 17 3.81 -11.51 1.35
CA PHE A 17 4.50 -12.52 0.54
C PHE A 17 6.00 -12.45 0.77
N ASP A 18 6.44 -12.82 1.98
CA ASP A 18 7.84 -12.70 2.40
C ASP A 18 8.79 -13.66 1.68
N ASP A 19 8.29 -14.79 1.19
CA ASP A 19 9.11 -15.74 0.41
C ASP A 19 9.34 -15.23 -1.01
N GLU A 20 8.35 -14.58 -1.61
CA GLU A 20 8.38 -14.14 -3.01
C GLU A 20 8.94 -12.74 -3.19
N ALA A 21 8.72 -11.85 -2.22
CA ALA A 21 9.19 -10.46 -2.26
C ALA A 21 9.88 -10.08 -0.93
N PRO A 22 10.97 -10.76 -0.56
CA PRO A 22 11.56 -10.62 0.78
C PRO A 22 12.09 -9.21 1.07
N ILE A 23 12.67 -8.53 0.10
CA ILE A 23 13.22 -7.18 0.30
C ILE A 23 12.09 -6.18 0.54
N THR A 24 11.05 -6.25 -0.27
CA THR A 24 9.90 -5.36 -0.18
C THR A 24 9.14 -5.58 1.13
N VAL A 25 8.87 -6.84 1.50
CA VAL A 25 8.21 -7.16 2.76
C VAL A 25 9.06 -6.70 3.95
N ASN A 26 10.38 -6.96 3.92
CA ASN A 26 11.27 -6.53 4.98
C ASN A 26 11.24 -5.01 5.17
N ASN A 27 11.25 -4.25 4.08
CA ASN A 27 11.15 -2.79 4.14
C ASN A 27 9.82 -2.34 4.75
N PHE A 28 8.72 -2.93 4.31
CA PHE A 28 7.39 -2.58 4.81
C PHE A 28 7.28 -2.88 6.31
N VAL A 29 7.74 -4.06 6.74
CA VAL A 29 7.75 -4.46 8.15
C VAL A 29 8.63 -3.52 8.98
N PHE A 30 9.81 -3.18 8.48
CA PHE A 30 10.71 -2.25 9.16
C PHE A 30 10.05 -0.89 9.38
N LEU A 31 9.47 -0.32 8.32
CA LEU A 31 8.81 0.99 8.42
C LEU A 31 7.61 0.95 9.36
N ALA A 32 6.80 -0.11 9.28
CA ALA A 32 5.64 -0.27 10.16
C ALA A 32 6.06 -0.34 11.63
N ASN A 33 7.11 -1.11 11.93
CA ASN A 33 7.62 -1.26 13.29
C ASN A 33 8.27 0.02 13.84
N GLN A 34 8.73 0.91 12.96
CA GLN A 34 9.28 2.23 13.35
C GLN A 34 8.19 3.27 13.56
N GLY A 35 6.92 2.92 13.34
CA GLY A 35 5.82 3.90 13.41
C GLY A 35 5.80 4.86 12.22
N PHE A 36 6.48 4.54 11.13
CA PHE A 36 6.59 5.42 9.97
C PHE A 36 5.23 5.75 9.35
N TYR A 37 4.33 4.77 9.36
CA TYR A 37 3.01 4.92 8.73
C TYR A 37 1.98 5.59 9.64
N ASP A 38 2.29 5.80 10.91
CA ASP A 38 1.35 6.42 11.87
C ASP A 38 1.00 7.84 11.40
N GLY A 39 -0.28 8.11 11.24
CA GLY A 39 -0.78 9.41 10.80
C GLY A 39 -0.66 9.69 9.29
N THR A 40 -0.13 8.75 8.51
CA THR A 40 -0.14 8.89 7.04
C THR A 40 -1.55 8.64 6.50
N THR A 41 -1.80 9.00 5.24
CA THR A 41 -3.14 8.94 4.67
C THR A 41 -3.19 8.11 3.40
N PHE A 42 -4.39 7.66 3.04
CA PHE A 42 -4.68 7.18 1.70
C PHE A 42 -4.95 8.43 0.82
N HIS A 43 -3.90 8.98 0.29
CA HIS A 43 -3.94 10.27 -0.42
C HIS A 43 -4.46 10.18 -1.85
N ARG A 44 -4.45 8.98 -2.45
CA ARG A 44 -4.94 8.74 -3.80
C ARG A 44 -5.81 7.49 -3.82
N VAL A 45 -7.13 7.69 -3.95
CA VAL A 45 -8.12 6.61 -3.94
C VAL A 45 -9.00 6.81 -5.16
N LEU A 46 -8.80 6.00 -6.18
CA LEU A 46 -9.50 6.11 -7.46
C LEU A 46 -10.43 4.92 -7.65
N ALA A 47 -11.71 5.20 -7.89
CA ALA A 47 -12.71 4.16 -8.12
C ALA A 47 -12.30 3.26 -9.28
N ASP A 48 -12.56 1.95 -9.15
CA ASP A 48 -12.26 0.95 -10.17
C ASP A 48 -10.78 0.87 -10.53
N PHE A 49 -9.90 1.28 -9.60
CA PHE A 49 -8.45 1.20 -9.78
C PHE A 49 -7.77 0.74 -8.48
N MET A 50 -7.43 1.67 -7.59
CA MET A 50 -6.67 1.32 -6.37
C MET A 50 -6.77 2.41 -5.31
N ALA A 51 -6.35 2.05 -4.07
CA ALA A 51 -6.15 2.99 -2.97
C ALA A 51 -4.66 3.04 -2.64
N GLN A 52 -4.05 4.22 -2.70
CA GLN A 52 -2.62 4.44 -2.48
C GLN A 52 -2.38 5.27 -1.23
N GLY A 53 -1.44 4.82 -0.41
CA GLY A 53 -1.08 5.51 0.83
C GLY A 53 0.39 5.32 1.18
N GLY A 54 0.76 5.71 2.40
CA GLY A 54 2.10 5.52 2.93
C GLY A 54 3.09 6.64 2.63
N ASP A 55 2.61 7.79 2.14
CA ASP A 55 3.42 8.98 1.94
C ASP A 55 3.35 9.87 3.19
N PRO A 56 4.46 10.10 3.91
CA PRO A 56 4.43 10.94 5.11
C PRO A 56 4.04 12.39 4.82
N ALA A 57 4.23 12.87 3.59
CA ALA A 57 3.82 14.21 3.18
C ALA A 57 2.38 14.27 2.66
N GLY A 58 1.77 13.13 2.32
CA GLY A 58 0.41 13.08 1.80
C GLY A 58 0.23 13.67 0.41
N THR A 59 1.32 13.88 -0.34
CA THR A 59 1.32 14.56 -1.64
C THR A 59 1.57 13.63 -2.82
N GLY A 60 2.08 12.43 -2.57
CA GLY A 60 2.53 11.48 -3.60
C GLY A 60 4.02 11.56 -3.89
N SER A 61 4.74 12.54 -3.35
CA SER A 61 6.16 12.74 -3.61
C SER A 61 7.06 12.44 -2.40
N GLY A 62 6.49 12.12 -1.24
CA GLY A 62 7.25 11.80 -0.04
C GLY A 62 7.66 10.33 0.03
N GLY A 63 8.60 10.03 0.92
CA GLY A 63 9.09 8.68 1.13
C GLY A 63 10.02 8.61 2.34
N PRO A 64 10.71 7.46 2.52
CA PRO A 64 11.53 7.23 3.71
C PRO A 64 12.95 7.78 3.61
N GLY A 65 13.30 8.46 2.52
CA GLY A 65 14.63 9.02 2.30
C GLY A 65 15.58 8.10 1.55
N TYR A 66 15.08 6.98 1.03
CA TYR A 66 15.86 6.03 0.22
C TYR A 66 14.92 5.36 -0.79
N THR A 67 15.51 4.70 -1.78
CA THR A 67 14.77 3.86 -2.74
C THR A 67 15.42 2.48 -2.82
N PHE A 68 14.67 1.51 -3.34
CA PHE A 68 15.17 0.16 -3.55
C PHE A 68 14.54 -0.46 -4.81
N GLU A 69 15.17 -1.55 -5.27
CA GLU A 69 14.83 -2.21 -6.52
C GLU A 69 13.50 -2.96 -6.46
N ASP A 70 12.90 -3.15 -7.63
CA ASP A 70 11.69 -3.95 -7.79
C ASP A 70 12.00 -5.43 -7.64
N GLU A 71 11.01 -6.17 -7.13
CA GLU A 71 11.00 -7.63 -7.09
C GLU A 71 9.84 -8.09 -7.97
N LEU A 72 10.09 -8.28 -9.26
CA LEU A 72 9.06 -8.54 -10.26
C LEU A 72 8.88 -10.02 -10.59
N ASP A 73 9.82 -10.87 -10.21
CA ASP A 73 9.78 -12.32 -10.46
C ASP A 73 9.17 -13.06 -9.27
N THR A 74 7.94 -12.66 -8.89
CA THR A 74 7.25 -13.19 -7.73
C THR A 74 6.28 -14.33 -8.06
N GLY A 75 5.93 -14.49 -9.34
CA GLY A 75 4.90 -15.43 -9.78
C GLY A 75 3.48 -14.85 -9.68
N PHE A 76 3.32 -13.63 -9.18
CA PHE A 76 2.02 -12.96 -9.09
C PHE A 76 1.83 -11.98 -10.23
N SER A 77 0.56 -11.75 -10.59
CA SER A 77 0.17 -10.73 -11.55
C SER A 77 -1.03 -9.95 -10.99
N PHE A 78 -1.29 -8.77 -11.56
CA PHE A 78 -2.40 -7.91 -11.12
C PHE A 78 -3.73 -8.43 -11.70
N ASP A 79 -4.14 -9.61 -11.27
CA ASP A 79 -5.27 -10.36 -11.83
C ASP A 79 -6.54 -10.28 -10.99
N ARG A 80 -6.53 -9.54 -9.86
CA ARG A 80 -7.68 -9.50 -8.95
C ARG A 80 -7.65 -8.31 -8.01
N ARG A 81 -8.76 -8.09 -7.32
CA ARG A 81 -8.92 -7.14 -6.23
C ARG A 81 -8.14 -7.57 -5.00
N GLY A 82 -7.66 -6.60 -4.23
CA GLY A 82 -7.07 -6.83 -2.91
C GLY A 82 -5.58 -7.11 -2.91
N LEU A 83 -4.89 -6.92 -4.03
CA LEU A 83 -3.44 -7.06 -4.07
C LEU A 83 -2.75 -5.84 -3.50
N LEU A 84 -1.74 -6.08 -2.64
CA LEU A 84 -0.89 -5.06 -2.05
C LEU A 84 0.40 -4.97 -2.84
N ALA A 85 0.71 -3.79 -3.32
CA ALA A 85 1.89 -3.57 -4.17
C ALA A 85 2.55 -2.23 -3.85
N MET A 86 3.80 -2.05 -4.32
CA MET A 86 4.54 -0.80 -4.13
C MET A 86 4.25 0.19 -5.23
N ALA A 87 3.89 1.41 -4.85
CA ALA A 87 3.88 2.54 -5.75
C ALA A 87 5.32 2.95 -6.05
N ASN A 88 5.58 3.45 -7.26
CA ASN A 88 6.90 3.93 -7.66
C ASN A 88 6.78 5.03 -8.72
N ALA A 89 7.91 5.67 -9.00
CA ALA A 89 8.05 6.70 -10.04
C ALA A 89 8.89 6.18 -11.21
N GLY A 90 8.88 4.88 -11.45
CA GLY A 90 9.68 4.19 -12.47
C GLY A 90 10.49 3.06 -11.85
N PRO A 91 11.30 2.34 -12.65
CA PRO A 91 12.08 1.21 -12.14
C PRO A 91 13.02 1.61 -11.00
N GLY A 92 13.07 0.78 -9.95
CA GLY A 92 14.00 0.95 -8.84
C GLY A 92 13.73 2.16 -7.95
N THR A 93 12.49 2.65 -7.89
CA THR A 93 12.16 3.84 -7.09
C THR A 93 11.17 3.53 -5.96
N ASN A 94 11.15 2.30 -5.48
CA ASN A 94 10.32 1.92 -4.34
C ASN A 94 10.80 2.62 -3.06
N GLY A 95 9.87 3.07 -2.24
CA GLY A 95 10.17 3.71 -0.96
C GLY A 95 9.20 3.27 0.12
N SER A 96 8.21 4.09 0.45
CA SER A 96 7.22 3.77 1.48
C SER A 96 5.80 3.67 0.93
N GLN A 97 5.50 4.28 -0.20
CA GLN A 97 4.15 4.31 -0.72
C GLN A 97 3.73 2.95 -1.29
N PHE A 98 2.53 2.55 -0.94
CA PHE A 98 1.94 1.28 -1.37
C PHE A 98 0.52 1.53 -1.88
N PHE A 99 -0.04 0.54 -2.57
CA PHE A 99 -1.45 0.59 -2.97
C PHE A 99 -2.11 -0.77 -2.84
N ILE A 100 -3.43 -0.75 -2.71
CA ILE A 100 -4.27 -1.95 -2.68
C ILE A 100 -5.25 -1.83 -3.84
N THR A 101 -5.33 -2.85 -4.67
CA THR A 101 -6.18 -2.81 -5.87
C THR A 101 -7.65 -2.99 -5.53
N PHE A 102 -8.53 -2.28 -6.25
CA PHE A 102 -9.97 -2.48 -6.20
C PHE A 102 -10.45 -3.51 -7.24
N VAL A 103 -9.69 -3.68 -8.31
CA VAL A 103 -10.00 -4.56 -9.44
C VAL A 103 -8.72 -5.14 -9.99
N ALA A 104 -8.82 -6.06 -10.95
CA ALA A 104 -7.65 -6.47 -11.73
C ALA A 104 -7.08 -5.27 -12.50
N THR A 105 -5.75 -5.11 -12.47
CA THR A 105 -5.06 -3.99 -13.13
C THR A 105 -3.88 -4.53 -13.94
N PRO A 106 -4.15 -5.34 -15.00
CA PRO A 106 -3.09 -6.04 -15.73
C PRO A 106 -2.07 -5.11 -16.39
N HIS A 107 -2.40 -3.86 -16.61
CA HIS A 107 -1.47 -2.87 -17.15
C HIS A 107 -0.32 -2.54 -16.19
N LEU A 108 -0.41 -2.96 -14.92
CA LEU A 108 0.66 -2.75 -13.93
C LEU A 108 1.63 -3.93 -13.84
N ASP A 109 1.34 -5.04 -14.51
CA ASP A 109 2.21 -6.23 -14.50
C ASP A 109 3.61 -5.87 -14.99
N GLY A 110 4.62 -6.33 -14.23
CA GLY A 110 6.02 -6.06 -14.56
C GLY A 110 6.51 -4.66 -14.23
N LEU A 111 5.67 -3.81 -13.63
CA LEU A 111 6.02 -2.42 -13.29
C LEU A 111 6.04 -2.15 -11.80
N HIS A 112 5.30 -2.95 -11.01
CA HIS A 112 5.18 -2.78 -9.56
C HIS A 112 5.35 -4.10 -8.86
N THR A 113 6.04 -4.09 -7.70
CA THR A 113 6.22 -5.28 -6.88
C THR A 113 4.95 -5.61 -6.12
N ILE A 114 4.38 -6.79 -6.37
CA ILE A 114 3.25 -7.32 -5.59
C ILE A 114 3.85 -8.03 -4.38
N PHE A 115 3.48 -7.60 -3.16
CA PHE A 115 4.08 -8.17 -1.95
C PHE A 115 3.08 -8.62 -0.89
N GLY A 116 1.79 -8.58 -1.16
CA GLY A 116 0.78 -9.07 -0.24
C GLY A 116 -0.62 -9.08 -0.83
N GLU A 117 -1.59 -9.51 -0.02
CA GLU A 117 -2.99 -9.49 -0.40
C GLU A 117 -3.89 -9.29 0.82
N LEU A 118 -5.04 -8.66 0.60
CA LEU A 118 -6.05 -8.45 1.62
C LEU A 118 -6.75 -9.77 1.94
N ILE A 119 -6.83 -10.11 3.24
CA ILE A 119 -7.49 -11.33 3.71
C ILE A 119 -8.71 -11.03 4.59
N GLU A 120 -8.78 -9.86 5.22
CA GLU A 120 -9.93 -9.40 5.99
C GLU A 120 -10.06 -7.88 5.88
N GLY A 121 -11.29 -7.35 5.96
CA GLY A 121 -11.54 -5.92 5.93
C GLY A 121 -11.87 -5.36 4.56
N ASP A 122 -12.43 -6.17 3.67
CA ASP A 122 -12.83 -5.73 2.34
C ASP A 122 -13.84 -4.56 2.40
N ASP A 123 -14.72 -4.55 3.39
CA ASP A 123 -15.65 -3.46 3.62
C ASP A 123 -14.93 -2.15 3.99
N VAL A 124 -13.83 -2.22 4.72
CA VAL A 124 -13.01 -1.05 5.04
C VAL A 124 -12.32 -0.52 3.79
N LEU A 125 -11.79 -1.42 2.95
CA LEU A 125 -11.21 -1.03 1.67
C LEU A 125 -12.23 -0.31 0.79
N SER A 126 -13.43 -0.87 0.65
CA SER A 126 -14.51 -0.25 -0.12
C SER A 126 -14.99 1.07 0.45
N GLY A 127 -14.84 1.26 1.76
CA GLY A 127 -15.28 2.47 2.47
C GLY A 127 -14.27 3.61 2.44
N LEU A 128 -13.08 3.43 1.89
CA LEU A 128 -12.09 4.51 1.81
C LEU A 128 -12.63 5.64 0.93
N THR A 129 -12.42 6.89 1.41
CA THR A 129 -12.90 8.07 0.70
C THR A 129 -12.17 8.24 -0.63
N LEU A 130 -12.92 8.32 -1.71
CA LEU A 130 -12.36 8.60 -3.03
C LEU A 130 -11.65 9.95 -3.00
N ARG A 131 -10.46 10.00 -3.56
CA ARG A 131 -9.64 11.20 -3.54
C ARG A 131 -8.68 11.21 -4.71
N ASP A 132 -8.77 12.27 -5.51
CA ASP A 132 -7.78 12.57 -6.54
C ASP A 132 -6.90 13.71 -5.99
N PRO A 133 -5.59 13.49 -5.80
CA PRO A 133 -4.71 14.51 -5.21
C PRO A 133 -4.66 15.80 -6.03
N ASP A 134 -4.91 15.72 -7.35
CA ASP A 134 -4.84 16.89 -8.23
C ASP A 134 -6.00 17.87 -8.00
N THR A 135 -7.11 17.39 -7.44
CA THR A 135 -8.32 18.22 -7.25
C THR A 135 -8.80 18.26 -5.80
N ALA A 136 -8.21 17.45 -4.93
CA ALA A 136 -8.67 17.32 -3.54
C ALA A 136 -8.46 18.59 -2.74
N THR A 137 -9.46 18.93 -1.89
CA THR A 137 -9.41 20.06 -0.96
C THR A 137 -9.29 19.61 0.49
N GLU A 138 -9.53 18.31 0.76
CA GLU A 138 -9.46 17.72 2.10
C GLU A 138 -8.39 16.62 2.11
N PRO A 139 -7.78 16.32 3.28
CA PRO A 139 -6.83 15.21 3.38
C PRO A 139 -7.53 13.87 3.17
N GLY A 140 -6.76 12.84 2.83
CA GLY A 140 -7.26 11.47 2.73
C GLY A 140 -7.54 10.87 4.11
N ASP A 141 -8.16 9.68 4.10
CA ASP A 141 -8.44 8.94 5.33
C ASP A 141 -7.13 8.60 6.04
N VAL A 142 -7.09 8.80 7.35
CA VAL A 142 -5.87 8.68 8.15
C VAL A 142 -5.67 7.24 8.60
N ILE A 143 -4.44 6.76 8.44
CA ILE A 143 -3.97 5.50 9.02
C ILE A 143 -3.52 5.81 10.45
N ASP A 144 -4.12 5.16 11.46
CA ASP A 144 -3.69 5.30 12.83
C ASP A 144 -2.33 4.61 13.03
N GLU A 145 -2.24 3.36 12.64
CA GLU A 145 -0.99 2.59 12.69
C GLU A 145 -1.07 1.38 11.76
N ILE A 146 0.10 0.83 11.44
CA ILE A 146 0.21 -0.48 10.78
C ILE A 146 0.93 -1.41 11.76
N VAL A 147 0.25 -2.47 12.18
CA VAL A 147 0.77 -3.45 13.14
C VAL A 147 1.19 -4.71 12.40
N ILE A 148 2.38 -5.20 12.69
CA ILE A 148 2.88 -6.45 12.12
C ILE A 148 2.56 -7.58 13.10
N VAL A 149 1.90 -8.61 12.59
CA VAL A 149 1.53 -9.79 13.35
C VAL A 149 2.32 -10.98 12.82
N GLU A 150 3.18 -11.54 13.64
CA GLU A 150 3.92 -12.76 13.31
C GLU A 150 3.09 -13.99 13.69
N ARG A 151 3.33 -15.05 12.95
CA ARG A 151 2.67 -16.32 13.21
C ARG A 151 3.64 -17.30 13.82
#